data_2dea77159bc8b0f6a201c664b9bc772b
#
_entry.id   2dea77159bc8b0f6a201c664b9bc772b
#
_cell.length_a   1.000
_cell.length_b   1.000
_cell.length_c   1.000
_cell.angle_alpha   90.00
_cell.angle_beta   90.00
_cell.angle_gamma   90.00
#
_symmetry.space_group_name_H-M   'P 1'
#
loop_
_entity.id
_entity.type
_entity.pdbx_description
1 polymer ?
#
loop_
_entity_poly.entity_id
_entity_poly.type
_entity_poly.pdbx_seq_one_letter_code
_entity_poly.pdbx_strand_id
1 'polypeptide(L)'
;YIYHRLREVRGFEGGKEIFVMDFQNDGEYVGGCIAGGRNYCHINPKGDVEPCVFIHYSGANIREKSLLECLKQPLFMAYRDNQPFNENMLRPCPMLENPEILQKMVHETGAHSTDVEQEEPVEHLCGKCVDYAKDWKETADKLWAAHPYKQKGYTNFKKK
;
A
#
# COMPACT_ATOMS: atom_id res chain seq x y z
N TYR A 1 18.13 9.87 4.61
CA TYR A 1 18.40 10.06 6.04
C TYR A 1 17.42 9.28 6.92
N ILE A 2 16.10 9.46 6.75
CA ILE A 2 15.07 8.78 7.56
C ILE A 2 15.18 7.26 7.46
N TYR A 3 15.34 6.72 6.26
CA TYR A 3 15.50 5.29 6.01
C TYR A 3 16.64 4.68 6.85
N HIS A 4 17.84 5.28 6.80
CA HIS A 4 18.99 4.81 7.57
C HIS A 4 18.78 4.98 9.07
N ARG A 5 18.19 6.10 9.49
CA ARG A 5 17.93 6.37 10.91
C ARG A 5 16.93 5.38 11.52
N LEU A 6 15.89 5.02 10.78
CA LEU A 6 14.94 3.99 11.23
C LEU A 6 15.61 2.62 11.41
N ARG A 7 16.49 2.23 10.49
CA ARG A 7 17.23 0.96 10.61
C ARG A 7 18.15 0.95 11.84
N GLU A 8 18.84 2.04 12.09
CA GLU A 8 19.70 2.20 13.29
C GLU A 8 18.86 2.09 14.57
N VAL A 9 17.75 2.82 14.67
CA VAL A 9 16.87 2.81 15.85
C VAL A 9 16.26 1.43 16.10
N ARG A 10 15.95 0.68 15.05
CA ARG A 10 15.45 -0.71 15.14
C ARG A 10 16.51 -1.73 15.50
N GLY A 11 17.77 -1.34 15.67
CA GLY A 11 18.87 -2.23 16.01
C GLY A 11 19.52 -2.97 14.83
N PHE A 12 19.07 -2.76 13.60
CA PHE A 12 19.66 -3.42 12.41
C PHE A 12 21.10 -2.99 12.11
N GLU A 13 21.50 -1.84 12.61
CA GLU A 13 22.83 -1.26 12.41
C GLU A 13 23.52 -0.92 13.75
N GLY A 14 23.28 -1.75 14.78
CA GLY A 14 23.94 -1.62 16.08
C GLY A 14 23.28 -0.70 17.09
N GLY A 15 22.06 -0.21 16.81
CA GLY A 15 21.26 0.59 17.74
C GLY A 15 20.60 -0.26 18.84
N LYS A 16 19.85 0.39 19.73
CA LYS A 16 18.99 -0.29 20.70
C LYS A 16 17.78 -0.88 20.00
N GLU A 17 17.43 -2.11 20.29
CA GLU A 17 16.24 -2.75 19.77
C GLU A 17 14.98 -2.06 20.30
N ILE A 18 14.28 -1.35 19.41
CA ILE A 18 12.98 -0.74 19.67
C ILE A 18 12.01 -1.24 18.60
N PHE A 19 10.84 -1.72 19.04
CA PHE A 19 9.78 -2.05 18.10
C PHE A 19 9.20 -0.75 17.51
N VAL A 20 9.50 -0.51 16.23
CA VAL A 20 8.96 0.61 15.45
C VAL A 20 8.35 0.04 14.19
N MET A 21 7.10 0.35 13.93
CA MET A 21 6.40 -0.04 12.71
C MET A 21 6.04 1.20 11.89
N ASP A 22 6.33 1.16 10.60
CA ASP A 22 5.96 2.18 9.63
C ASP A 22 5.18 1.50 8.49
N PHE A 23 3.87 1.68 8.49
CA PHE A 23 2.97 1.02 7.52
C PHE A 23 3.31 1.31 6.05
N GLN A 24 3.88 2.48 5.78
CA GLN A 24 4.18 2.90 4.42
C GLN A 24 5.57 2.45 3.97
N ASN A 25 6.55 2.47 4.87
CA ASN A 25 7.95 2.21 4.51
C ASN A 25 8.42 0.80 4.87
N ASP A 26 7.60 -0.01 5.56
CA ASP A 26 7.96 -1.37 5.97
C ASP A 26 7.69 -2.45 4.91
N GLY A 27 7.38 -2.06 3.67
CA GLY A 27 7.12 -3.01 2.59
C GLY A 27 8.23 -4.05 2.39
N GLU A 28 9.48 -3.68 2.65
CA GLU A 28 10.62 -4.58 2.59
C GLU A 28 10.56 -5.74 3.61
N TYR A 29 9.93 -5.53 4.77
CA TYR A 29 9.81 -6.55 5.84
C TYR A 29 8.56 -7.39 5.72
N VAL A 30 7.48 -6.80 5.23
CA VAL A 30 6.17 -7.46 5.13
C VAL A 30 5.82 -7.90 3.70
N GLY A 31 6.70 -7.59 2.75
CA GLY A 31 6.58 -8.00 1.35
C GLY A 31 5.54 -7.23 0.58
N GLY A 32 5.62 -5.93 0.62
CA GLY A 32 4.73 -5.03 -0.10
C GLY A 32 3.64 -4.41 0.77
N CYS A 33 2.60 -3.91 0.15
CA CYS A 33 1.48 -3.28 0.83
C CYS A 33 0.65 -4.29 1.65
N ILE A 34 0.28 -3.93 2.88
CA ILE A 34 -0.56 -4.77 3.76
C ILE A 34 -2.05 -4.52 3.59
N ALA A 35 -2.44 -3.49 2.85
CA ALA A 35 -3.81 -3.01 2.69
C ALA A 35 -4.66 -3.91 1.78
N GLY A 36 -5.91 -3.50 1.53
CA GLY A 36 -6.85 -4.21 0.67
C GLY A 36 -7.25 -5.59 1.18
N GLY A 37 -7.35 -5.74 2.51
CA GLY A 37 -7.75 -6.99 3.15
C GLY A 37 -6.67 -8.06 3.23
N ARG A 38 -5.44 -7.77 2.83
CA ARG A 38 -4.32 -8.72 2.98
C ARG A 38 -3.99 -8.98 4.46
N ASN A 39 -3.69 -7.94 5.21
CA ASN A 39 -3.46 -7.97 6.65
C ASN A 39 -4.25 -6.86 7.36
N TYR A 40 -4.79 -5.91 6.62
CA TYR A 40 -5.42 -4.72 7.12
C TYR A 40 -6.45 -4.19 6.12
N CYS A 41 -7.52 -3.64 6.63
CA CYS A 41 -8.49 -2.80 5.93
C CYS A 41 -9.01 -1.72 6.89
N HIS A 42 -9.67 -0.71 6.36
CA HIS A 42 -10.31 0.34 7.13
C HIS A 42 -11.84 0.25 6.97
N ILE A 43 -12.57 0.56 8.01
CA ILE A 43 -14.03 0.70 7.96
C ILE A 43 -14.36 2.11 8.40
N ASN A 44 -14.95 2.89 7.49
CA ASN A 44 -15.29 4.28 7.78
C ASN A 44 -16.59 4.39 8.64
N PRO A 45 -16.93 5.58 9.14
CA PRO A 45 -18.13 5.76 9.96
C PRO A 45 -19.46 5.44 9.25
N LYS A 46 -19.49 5.47 7.91
CA LYS A 46 -20.66 5.10 7.10
C LYS A 46 -20.76 3.58 6.92
N GLY A 47 -19.73 2.83 7.28
CA GLY A 47 -19.65 1.38 7.15
C GLY A 47 -19.00 0.87 5.88
N ASP A 48 -18.47 1.75 5.03
CA ASP A 48 -17.76 1.34 3.82
C ASP A 48 -16.43 0.69 4.19
N VAL A 49 -16.11 -0.40 3.50
CA VAL A 49 -14.89 -1.17 3.76
C VAL A 49 -13.84 -0.79 2.73
N GLU A 50 -12.88 0.00 3.16
CA GLU A 50 -11.86 0.65 2.36
C GLU A 50 -10.52 -0.10 2.41
N PRO A 51 -9.66 0.00 1.39
CA PRO A 51 -8.34 -0.64 1.41
C PRO A 51 -7.47 -0.24 2.59
N CYS A 52 -7.41 1.04 2.90
CA CYS A 52 -6.68 1.58 4.05
C CYS A 52 -7.24 2.96 4.45
N VAL A 53 -6.77 3.50 5.56
CA VAL A 53 -7.20 4.79 6.11
C VAL A 53 -6.87 6.01 5.21
N PHE A 54 -6.08 5.84 4.17
CA PHE A 54 -5.71 6.91 3.24
C PHE A 54 -6.39 6.79 1.85
N ILE A 55 -7.11 5.71 1.61
CA ILE A 55 -7.68 5.39 0.29
C ILE A 55 -9.18 5.16 0.45
N HIS A 56 -9.95 6.20 0.21
CA HIS A 56 -11.39 6.26 0.42
C HIS A 56 -12.15 5.85 -0.85
N TYR A 57 -12.01 4.58 -1.23
CA TYR A 57 -12.76 3.93 -2.32
C TYR A 57 -13.24 2.56 -1.87
N SER A 58 -14.48 2.23 -2.19
CA SER A 58 -15.06 0.94 -1.86
C SER A 58 -16.16 0.53 -2.84
N GLY A 59 -16.45 -0.74 -2.89
CA GLY A 59 -17.61 -1.34 -3.54
C GLY A 59 -18.44 -2.18 -2.54
N ALA A 60 -18.17 -2.07 -1.23
CA ALA A 60 -18.85 -2.87 -0.23
C ALA A 60 -19.01 -2.14 1.11
N ASN A 61 -20.17 -2.35 1.75
CA ASN A 61 -20.50 -1.77 3.04
C ASN A 61 -20.84 -2.89 4.05
N ILE A 62 -20.26 -2.80 5.26
CA ILE A 62 -20.44 -3.82 6.32
C ILE A 62 -21.87 -3.85 6.90
N ARG A 63 -22.68 -2.82 6.66
CA ARG A 63 -24.10 -2.81 7.04
C ARG A 63 -24.97 -3.61 6.09
N GLU A 64 -24.49 -3.91 4.89
CA GLU A 64 -25.20 -4.61 3.81
C GLU A 64 -24.68 -6.02 3.59
N LYS A 65 -23.41 -6.25 3.87
CA LYS A 65 -22.68 -7.49 3.60
C LYS A 65 -21.91 -7.94 4.83
N SER A 66 -21.68 -9.22 4.97
CA SER A 66 -20.75 -9.74 5.98
C SER A 66 -19.32 -9.25 5.73
N LEU A 67 -18.50 -9.19 6.77
CA LEU A 67 -17.08 -8.80 6.64
C LEU A 67 -16.36 -9.69 5.61
N LEU A 68 -16.66 -10.99 5.60
CA LEU A 68 -16.04 -11.92 4.65
C LEU A 68 -16.40 -11.61 3.19
N GLU A 69 -17.62 -11.17 2.92
CA GLU A 69 -18.05 -10.73 1.60
C GLU A 69 -17.40 -9.39 1.23
N CYS A 70 -17.30 -8.45 2.18
CA CYS A 70 -16.60 -7.19 1.99
C CYS A 70 -15.13 -7.41 1.66
N LEU A 71 -14.46 -8.35 2.31
CA LEU A 71 -13.06 -8.71 2.02
C LEU A 71 -12.87 -9.36 0.63
N LYS A 72 -13.96 -9.78 -0.02
CA LYS A 72 -13.95 -10.33 -1.39
C LYS A 72 -14.46 -9.33 -2.43
N GLN A 73 -14.64 -8.06 -2.07
CA GLN A 73 -15.06 -7.04 -3.02
C GLN A 73 -14.07 -6.89 -4.18
N PRO A 74 -14.53 -6.46 -5.38
CA PRO A 74 -13.68 -6.37 -6.56
C PRO A 74 -12.39 -5.60 -6.35
N LEU A 75 -12.42 -4.46 -5.65
CA LEU A 75 -11.23 -3.66 -5.38
C LEU A 75 -10.20 -4.44 -4.54
N PHE A 76 -10.63 -5.20 -3.52
CA PHE A 76 -9.72 -5.99 -2.70
C PHE A 76 -9.15 -7.19 -3.48
N MET A 77 -9.93 -7.75 -4.39
CA MET A 77 -9.41 -8.78 -5.29
C MET A 77 -8.38 -8.21 -6.27
N ALA A 78 -8.60 -6.99 -6.77
CA ALA A 78 -7.61 -6.29 -7.59
C ALA A 78 -6.32 -6.01 -6.81
N TYR A 79 -6.42 -5.61 -5.52
CA TYR A 79 -5.26 -5.49 -4.64
C TYR A 79 -4.49 -6.81 -4.53
N ARG A 80 -5.17 -7.91 -4.28
CA ARG A 80 -4.55 -9.24 -4.16
C ARG A 80 -3.85 -9.65 -5.45
N ASP A 81 -4.50 -9.44 -6.59
CA ASP A 81 -4.05 -9.96 -7.87
C ASP A 81 -2.92 -9.11 -8.48
N ASN A 82 -2.80 -7.83 -8.10
CA ASN A 82 -1.76 -6.91 -8.56
C ASN A 82 -0.57 -6.79 -7.60
N GLN A 83 -0.61 -7.40 -6.42
CA GLN A 83 0.54 -7.37 -5.52
C GLN A 83 1.67 -8.33 -5.96
N PRO A 84 2.92 -7.93 -5.74
CA PRO A 84 3.36 -6.63 -5.26
C PRO A 84 3.18 -5.56 -6.33
N PHE A 85 2.73 -4.37 -5.95
CA PHE A 85 2.52 -3.25 -6.87
C PHE A 85 3.82 -2.71 -7.48
N ASN A 86 4.95 -3.04 -6.89
CA ASN A 86 6.28 -2.71 -7.37
C ASN A 86 7.26 -3.81 -6.94
N GLU A 87 8.23 -4.14 -7.79
CA GLU A 87 9.31 -5.05 -7.43
C GLU A 87 10.26 -4.46 -6.38
N ASN A 88 10.34 -3.12 -6.35
CA ASN A 88 11.05 -2.38 -5.32
C ASN A 88 10.17 -2.24 -4.07
N MET A 89 10.47 -3.01 -3.04
CA MET A 89 9.69 -3.04 -1.79
C MET A 89 9.82 -1.77 -0.94
N LEU A 90 10.65 -0.81 -1.33
CA LEU A 90 10.67 0.55 -0.79
C LEU A 90 9.64 1.46 -1.48
N ARG A 91 8.86 0.92 -2.41
CA ARG A 91 7.79 1.59 -3.15
C ARG A 91 6.51 0.74 -3.16
N PRO A 92 6.01 0.32 -1.97
CA PRO A 92 4.96 -0.69 -1.89
C PRO A 92 3.54 -0.15 -2.10
N CYS A 93 3.30 1.16 -1.95
CA CYS A 93 1.96 1.73 -1.92
C CYS A 93 1.41 1.97 -3.35
N PRO A 94 0.18 1.51 -3.65
CA PRO A 94 -0.41 1.75 -4.95
C PRO A 94 -0.89 3.19 -5.17
N MET A 95 -1.00 3.99 -4.09
CA MET A 95 -1.35 5.40 -4.18
C MET A 95 -0.10 6.29 -4.19
N LEU A 96 0.75 6.15 -3.17
CA LEU A 96 1.82 7.10 -2.92
C LEU A 96 2.98 6.96 -3.91
N GLU A 97 3.35 5.71 -4.25
CA GLU A 97 4.49 5.43 -5.11
C GLU A 97 4.14 4.90 -6.51
N ASN A 98 2.90 4.42 -6.67
CA ASN A 98 2.44 3.83 -7.94
C ASN A 98 1.01 4.30 -8.26
N PRO A 99 0.75 5.63 -8.33
CA PRO A 99 -0.60 6.19 -8.41
C PRO A 99 -1.39 5.71 -9.63
N GLU A 100 -0.73 5.39 -10.72
CA GLU A 100 -1.35 4.82 -11.93
C GLU A 100 -1.99 3.45 -11.67
N ILE A 101 -1.45 2.68 -10.72
CA ILE A 101 -2.00 1.36 -10.37
C ILE A 101 -3.30 1.51 -9.60
N LEU A 102 -3.37 2.45 -8.65
CA LEU A 102 -4.61 2.71 -7.93
C LEU A 102 -5.72 3.20 -8.85
N GLN A 103 -5.42 4.18 -9.73
CA GLN A 103 -6.38 4.68 -10.72
C GLN A 103 -6.96 3.52 -11.54
N LYS A 104 -6.09 2.69 -12.09
CA LYS A 104 -6.50 1.52 -12.88
C LYS A 104 -7.39 0.59 -12.08
N MET A 105 -7.02 0.22 -10.86
CA MET A 105 -7.81 -0.68 -10.02
C MET A 105 -9.19 -0.11 -9.70
N VAL A 106 -9.29 1.18 -9.34
CA VAL A 106 -10.56 1.83 -9.03
C VAL A 106 -11.49 1.82 -10.25
N HIS A 107 -10.98 2.17 -11.43
CA HIS A 107 -11.78 2.17 -12.67
C HIS A 107 -12.22 0.77 -13.08
N GLU A 108 -11.32 -0.20 -13.09
CA GLU A 108 -11.63 -1.57 -13.52
C GLU A 108 -12.61 -2.27 -12.59
N THR A 109 -12.64 -1.90 -11.31
CA THR A 109 -13.51 -2.53 -10.31
C THR A 109 -14.83 -1.80 -10.09
N GLY A 110 -14.97 -0.59 -10.62
CA GLY A 110 -16.14 0.26 -10.39
C GLY A 110 -16.29 0.72 -8.93
N ALA A 111 -15.20 0.71 -8.16
CA ALA A 111 -15.21 1.24 -6.81
C ALA A 111 -15.50 2.75 -6.85
N HIS A 112 -16.34 3.23 -5.94
CA HIS A 112 -16.73 4.64 -5.85
C HIS A 112 -16.02 5.32 -4.67
N SER A 113 -15.96 6.65 -4.70
CA SER A 113 -15.45 7.44 -3.59
C SER A 113 -16.32 7.27 -2.36
N THR A 114 -15.69 7.05 -1.23
CA THR A 114 -16.32 6.91 0.10
C THR A 114 -15.89 8.03 1.05
N ASP A 115 -15.25 9.08 0.49
CA ASP A 115 -14.90 10.27 1.26
C ASP A 115 -16.13 10.84 1.98
N VAL A 116 -15.97 11.23 3.24
CA VAL A 116 -17.10 11.64 4.07
C VAL A 116 -17.49 13.10 3.87
N GLU A 117 -16.58 13.93 3.36
CA GLU A 117 -16.82 15.35 3.14
C GLU A 117 -17.35 15.61 1.73
N GLN A 118 -16.68 15.09 0.72
CA GLN A 118 -17.08 15.19 -0.68
C GLN A 118 -16.50 14.06 -1.53
N GLU A 119 -17.20 13.67 -2.57
CA GLU A 119 -16.67 12.69 -3.52
C GLU A 119 -15.37 13.20 -4.15
N GLU A 120 -14.30 12.41 -4.07
CA GLU A 120 -13.03 12.72 -4.67
C GLU A 120 -12.76 11.78 -5.86
N PRO A 121 -12.60 12.31 -7.11
CA PRO A 121 -12.16 11.50 -8.24
C PRO A 121 -10.78 10.89 -7.97
N VAL A 122 -10.57 9.63 -8.37
CA VAL A 122 -9.30 8.94 -8.13
C VAL A 122 -8.11 9.62 -8.81
N GLU A 123 -8.34 10.28 -9.93
CA GLU A 123 -7.35 11.10 -10.64
C GLU A 123 -6.86 12.26 -9.77
N HIS A 124 -7.76 12.89 -9.03
CA HIS A 124 -7.41 14.00 -8.15
C HIS A 124 -6.56 13.52 -6.98
N LEU A 125 -6.98 12.44 -6.29
CA LEU A 125 -6.20 11.84 -5.21
C LEU A 125 -4.80 11.42 -5.69
N CYS A 126 -4.74 10.65 -6.76
CA CYS A 126 -3.49 10.13 -7.30
C CYS A 126 -2.59 11.23 -7.87
N GLY A 127 -3.20 12.28 -8.44
CA GLY A 127 -2.47 13.46 -8.95
C GLY A 127 -1.61 14.13 -7.89
N LYS A 128 -2.07 14.16 -6.65
CA LYS A 128 -1.31 14.71 -5.50
C LYS A 128 -0.03 13.92 -5.20
N CYS A 129 0.06 12.65 -5.63
CA CYS A 129 1.18 11.75 -5.32
C CYS A 129 2.21 11.66 -6.44
N VAL A 130 1.92 12.16 -7.65
CA VAL A 130 2.77 11.96 -8.85
C VAL A 130 4.18 12.51 -8.65
N ASP A 131 4.32 13.71 -8.12
CA ASP A 131 5.63 14.34 -7.95
C ASP A 131 6.43 13.62 -6.86
N TYR A 132 5.80 13.27 -5.73
CA TYR A 132 6.44 12.44 -4.71
C TYR A 132 6.92 11.10 -5.28
N ALA A 133 6.07 10.41 -6.04
CA ALA A 133 6.41 9.11 -6.63
C ALA A 133 7.63 9.20 -7.55
N LYS A 134 7.76 10.29 -8.33
CA LYS A 134 8.92 10.56 -9.19
C LYS A 134 10.18 10.86 -8.38
N ASP A 135 10.09 11.76 -7.42
CA ASP A 135 11.23 12.21 -6.62
C ASP A 135 11.79 11.08 -5.76
N TRP A 136 10.90 10.27 -5.17
CA TRP A 136 11.31 9.13 -4.36
C TRP A 136 11.91 7.99 -5.17
N LYS A 137 11.47 7.82 -6.42
CA LYS A 137 11.86 6.68 -7.28
C LYS A 137 13.37 6.51 -7.39
N GLU A 138 14.10 7.55 -7.73
CA GLU A 138 15.55 7.45 -7.95
C GLU A 138 16.29 7.02 -6.68
N THR A 139 15.93 7.60 -5.54
CA THR A 139 16.51 7.26 -4.24
C THR A 139 16.15 5.84 -3.82
N ALA A 140 14.88 5.47 -3.95
CA ALA A 140 14.40 4.14 -3.61
C ALA A 140 15.07 3.05 -4.47
N ASP A 141 15.24 3.29 -5.76
CA ASP A 141 15.86 2.33 -6.67
C ASP A 141 17.35 2.12 -6.33
N LYS A 142 18.08 3.18 -5.98
CA LYS A 142 19.48 3.09 -5.51
C LYS A 142 19.58 2.31 -4.20
N LEU A 143 18.73 2.61 -3.23
CA LEU A 143 18.69 1.92 -1.94
C LEU A 143 18.33 0.44 -2.13
N TRP A 144 17.32 0.14 -2.95
CA TRP A 144 16.88 -1.23 -3.22
C TRP A 144 17.92 -2.04 -3.98
N ALA A 145 18.66 -1.43 -4.91
CA ALA A 145 19.75 -2.09 -5.61
C ALA A 145 20.87 -2.55 -4.67
N ALA A 146 21.14 -1.78 -3.62
CA ALA A 146 22.13 -2.11 -2.59
C ALA A 146 21.55 -2.99 -1.46
N HIS A 147 20.25 -3.32 -1.49
CA HIS A 147 19.57 -3.96 -0.37
C HIS A 147 19.98 -5.44 -0.22
N PRO A 148 20.29 -5.92 1.01
CA PRO A 148 20.72 -7.30 1.26
C PRO A 148 19.71 -8.35 0.81
N TYR A 149 18.41 -8.06 0.88
CA TYR A 149 17.35 -8.99 0.46
C TYR A 149 17.30 -9.17 -1.04
N LYS A 150 17.55 -8.13 -1.83
CA LYS A 150 17.66 -8.25 -3.28
C LYS A 150 18.82 -9.15 -3.68
N GLN A 151 19.95 -9.02 -3.00
CA GLN A 151 21.15 -9.84 -3.25
C GLN A 151 20.93 -11.32 -2.88
N LYS A 152 20.05 -11.61 -1.91
CA LYS A 152 19.72 -12.98 -1.47
C LYS A 152 18.58 -13.62 -2.29
N GLY A 153 18.08 -12.97 -3.34
CA GLY A 153 16.99 -13.51 -4.15
C GLY A 153 15.70 -13.72 -3.35
N TYR A 154 15.31 -12.73 -2.55
CA TYR A 154 14.07 -12.78 -1.78
C TYR A 154 12.86 -12.67 -2.72
N THR A 155 12.51 -13.79 -3.32
CA THR A 155 11.37 -13.95 -4.24
C THR A 155 10.22 -14.68 -3.55
N ASN A 156 9.92 -14.36 -2.28
CA ASN A 156 8.87 -15.05 -1.52
C ASN A 156 7.45 -14.72 -1.96
N PHE A 157 7.28 -13.94 -3.02
CA PHE A 157 5.99 -13.68 -3.63
C PHE A 157 5.84 -14.40 -4.98
N LYS A 158 6.15 -15.68 -5.02
CA LYS A 158 5.63 -16.50 -6.12
C LYS A 158 4.13 -16.57 -5.95
N LYS A 159 3.40 -16.01 -6.94
CA LYS A 159 1.98 -16.26 -7.13
C LYS A 159 1.77 -17.77 -7.00
N LYS A 160 1.03 -18.21 -5.98
CA LYS A 160 0.48 -19.55 -5.91
C LYS A 160 -0.80 -19.58 -6.72
#